data_1cd516092b7d7931db88fb6a0a535e9f
#
_entry.id   1cd516092b7d7931db88fb6a0a535e9f
#
_cell.length_a   1.000
_cell.length_b   1.000
_cell.length_c   1.000
_cell.angle_alpha   90.00
_cell.angle_beta   90.00
_cell.angle_gamma   90.00
#
_symmetry.space_group_name_H-M   'P 1'
#
loop_
_entity.id
_entity.type
_entity.pdbx_description
1 polymer ?
#
loop_
_entity_poly.entity_id
_entity_poly.type
_entity_poly.pdbx_seq_one_letter_code
_entity_poly.pdbx_strand_id
1 'polypeptide(L)'
;MPENISKFIVPISIIAAGLIIAGAFVYVSQGGLFLKGQLSAAAAAEKAVEYINDNKGTIANGMDTSLLSVSEEGSVYKIHIKVGEGEYDSYVTKDGKLLFPSAYVMEEETNEAASSGEEATPVEVTKSDFPDVKLFIMSYCPYGLQAEKMFLPVYDLLKNKTDMGVYFVDYIMHEKQEIDENLNQYCIQGEQEEKFSSYLGCFVLSGDSGQCLSQAGVDKAKLASCASRTDQEYGIYSLYDDKSTWLSGTYPQFKVNSDLNEQYGVQGSPTIVINGEIINVNPRSPENFKNIICQAFNSAPEECFQILSNEAASTGIGGGTSASSAGE
;
A
#
# COMPACT_ATOMS: atom_id res chain seq x y z
N MET A 1 81.03 2.58 8.95
CA MET A 1 79.67 1.95 9.00
C MET A 1 79.39 1.41 7.62
N PRO A 2 79.03 0.17 7.45
CA PRO A 2 78.94 -0.42 6.12
C PRO A 2 77.74 0.08 5.34
N GLU A 3 78.02 0.67 4.17
CA GLU A 3 76.99 1.21 3.20
C GLU A 3 76.05 0.17 2.62
N ASN A 4 76.15 -1.09 3.00
CA ASN A 4 75.34 -2.16 2.42
C ASN A 4 74.03 -2.47 3.12
N ILE A 5 73.79 -1.91 4.32
CA ILE A 5 72.51 -2.19 5.06
C ILE A 5 71.40 -1.36 4.52
N SER A 6 71.60 -0.14 4.05
CA SER A 6 70.56 0.73 3.53
C SER A 6 69.92 0.26 2.23
N LYS A 7 70.68 -0.52 1.40
CA LYS A 7 70.17 -1.04 0.11
C LYS A 7 69.15 -2.17 0.24
N PHE A 8 69.05 -2.80 1.41
CA PHE A 8 68.10 -3.88 1.67
C PHE A 8 66.87 -3.44 2.53
N ILE A 9 66.96 -2.31 3.25
CA ILE A 9 65.93 -1.81 4.10
C ILE A 9 64.71 -1.34 3.27
N VAL A 10 64.94 -0.66 2.14
CA VAL A 10 63.85 -0.16 1.27
C VAL A 10 63.08 -1.30 0.59
N PRO A 11 63.70 -2.30 -0.03
CA PRO A 11 62.95 -3.41 -0.61
C PRO A 11 62.26 -4.27 0.48
N ILE A 12 62.83 -4.44 1.66
CA ILE A 12 62.18 -5.20 2.75
C ILE A 12 60.97 -4.46 3.30
N SER A 13 61.02 -3.14 3.44
CA SER A 13 59.87 -2.34 3.89
C SER A 13 58.72 -2.32 2.86
N ILE A 14 59.04 -2.33 1.55
CA ILE A 14 58.01 -2.41 0.49
C ILE A 14 57.36 -3.79 0.49
N ILE A 15 58.10 -4.86 0.66
CA ILE A 15 57.56 -6.23 0.76
C ILE A 15 56.72 -6.39 2.02
N ALA A 16 57.16 -5.85 3.16
CA ALA A 16 56.40 -5.88 4.41
C ALA A 16 55.07 -5.08 4.29
N ALA A 17 55.13 -3.88 3.70
CA ALA A 17 53.92 -3.08 3.42
C ALA A 17 52.97 -3.80 2.45
N GLY A 18 53.51 -4.42 1.39
CA GLY A 18 52.72 -5.20 0.44
C GLY A 18 52.04 -6.42 1.07
N LEU A 19 52.70 -7.12 1.98
CA LEU A 19 52.12 -8.25 2.71
C LEU A 19 51.06 -7.82 3.73
N ILE A 20 51.20 -6.66 4.37
CA ILE A 20 50.22 -6.09 5.28
C ILE A 20 48.97 -5.68 4.48
N ILE A 21 49.13 -5.02 3.33
CA ILE A 21 48.04 -4.62 2.46
C ILE A 21 47.33 -5.85 1.86
N ALA A 22 48.09 -6.84 1.37
CA ALA A 22 47.51 -8.08 0.87
C ALA A 22 46.80 -8.88 1.97
N GLY A 23 47.38 -8.93 3.18
CA GLY A 23 46.79 -9.58 4.35
C GLY A 23 45.46 -8.88 4.80
N ALA A 24 45.45 -7.54 4.78
CA ALA A 24 44.24 -6.77 5.08
C ALA A 24 43.18 -6.97 4.00
N PHE A 25 43.55 -7.04 2.72
CA PHE A 25 42.60 -7.29 1.63
C PHE A 25 42.01 -8.70 1.69
N VAL A 26 42.84 -9.71 2.00
CA VAL A 26 42.35 -11.10 2.21
C VAL A 26 41.50 -11.20 3.48
N TYR A 27 41.85 -10.48 4.55
CA TYR A 27 41.06 -10.44 5.78
C TYR A 27 39.68 -9.78 5.57
N VAL A 28 39.60 -8.70 4.80
CA VAL A 28 38.34 -8.02 4.44
C VAL A 28 37.54 -8.86 3.44
N SER A 29 38.20 -9.56 2.49
CA SER A 29 37.52 -10.42 1.51
C SER A 29 37.08 -11.77 2.08
N GLN A 30 37.63 -12.23 3.21
CA GLN A 30 37.22 -13.48 3.89
C GLN A 30 36.32 -13.26 5.11
N GLY A 31 35.57 -12.14 5.17
CA GLY A 31 34.52 -11.91 6.16
C GLY A 31 35.07 -11.37 7.47
N GLY A 32 35.21 -10.07 7.54
CA GLY A 32 35.39 -9.36 8.80
C GLY A 32 34.24 -9.62 9.74
N LEU A 33 34.55 -10.02 10.95
CA LEU A 33 33.71 -10.16 12.17
C LEU A 33 32.19 -10.31 11.94
N PHE A 34 31.77 -11.35 11.25
CA PHE A 34 30.37 -11.78 11.36
C PHE A 34 30.17 -12.43 12.72
N LEU A 35 29.25 -11.91 13.50
CA LEU A 35 28.75 -12.60 14.69
C LEU A 35 28.28 -13.99 14.26
N LYS A 36 28.66 -15.01 15.00
CA LYS A 36 28.40 -16.41 14.66
C LYS A 36 26.89 -16.62 14.39
N GLY A 37 26.52 -16.85 13.13
CA GLY A 37 25.14 -17.05 12.70
C GLY A 37 24.53 -15.96 11.81
N GLN A 38 25.30 -14.91 11.45
CA GLN A 38 24.86 -13.90 10.49
C GLN A 38 25.33 -14.23 9.08
N LEU A 39 24.48 -13.96 8.09
CA LEU A 39 24.79 -14.02 6.66
C LEU A 39 25.34 -12.67 6.19
N SER A 40 26.08 -12.66 5.09
CA SER A 40 26.36 -11.40 4.39
C SER A 40 25.09 -10.85 3.76
N ALA A 41 25.05 -9.54 3.47
CA ALA A 41 23.91 -8.91 2.82
C ALA A 41 23.53 -9.62 1.52
N ALA A 42 24.52 -9.95 0.67
CA ALA A 42 24.30 -10.68 -0.56
C ALA A 42 23.70 -12.08 -0.32
N ALA A 43 24.26 -12.84 0.64
CA ALA A 43 23.76 -14.19 0.93
C ALA A 43 22.35 -14.18 1.55
N ALA A 44 22.04 -13.19 2.37
CA ALA A 44 20.69 -13.04 2.93
C ALA A 44 19.67 -12.64 1.87
N ALA A 45 20.04 -11.73 0.96
CA ALA A 45 19.20 -11.30 -0.14
C ALA A 45 18.94 -12.44 -1.15
N GLU A 46 19.98 -13.17 -1.52
CA GLU A 46 19.88 -14.31 -2.43
C GLU A 46 18.94 -15.39 -1.88
N LYS A 47 19.08 -15.72 -0.59
CA LYS A 47 18.19 -16.65 0.11
C LYS A 47 16.74 -16.16 0.16
N ALA A 48 16.53 -14.86 0.35
CA ALA A 48 15.18 -14.27 0.37
C ALA A 48 14.52 -14.36 -1.01
N VAL A 49 15.25 -14.03 -2.08
CA VAL A 49 14.75 -14.12 -3.46
C VAL A 49 14.47 -15.56 -3.86
N GLU A 50 15.34 -16.52 -3.48
CA GLU A 50 15.11 -17.96 -3.69
C GLU A 50 13.80 -18.39 -3.00
N TYR A 51 13.61 -18.02 -1.73
CA TYR A 51 12.39 -18.32 -0.99
C TYR A 51 11.13 -17.73 -1.64
N ILE A 52 11.18 -16.49 -2.13
CA ILE A 52 10.06 -15.87 -2.84
C ILE A 52 9.75 -16.64 -4.13
N ASN A 53 10.75 -17.01 -4.91
CA ASN A 53 10.58 -17.75 -6.16
C ASN A 53 10.06 -19.18 -5.94
N ASP A 54 10.50 -19.86 -4.89
CA ASP A 54 9.99 -21.20 -4.52
C ASP A 54 8.53 -21.14 -4.07
N ASN A 55 8.09 -20.01 -3.52
CA ASN A 55 6.72 -19.78 -3.04
C ASN A 55 5.98 -18.73 -3.87
N LYS A 56 6.36 -18.52 -5.13
CA LYS A 56 5.84 -17.42 -5.96
C LYS A 56 4.32 -17.43 -6.14
N GLY A 57 3.69 -18.58 -6.14
CA GLY A 57 2.22 -18.67 -6.21
C GLY A 57 1.49 -18.02 -5.04
N THR A 58 2.16 -17.95 -3.88
CA THR A 58 1.57 -17.37 -2.65
C THR A 58 2.07 -15.95 -2.37
N ILE A 59 3.33 -15.66 -2.72
CA ILE A 59 4.01 -14.41 -2.31
C ILE A 59 4.09 -13.40 -3.47
N ALA A 60 4.27 -13.88 -4.71
CA ALA A 60 4.58 -13.05 -5.87
C ALA A 60 3.57 -13.25 -7.04
N ASN A 61 2.34 -13.69 -6.73
CA ASN A 61 1.26 -13.91 -7.71
C ASN A 61 1.69 -14.75 -8.93
N GLY A 62 2.57 -15.74 -8.72
CA GLY A 62 3.10 -16.60 -9.78
C GLY A 62 4.23 -16.00 -10.61
N MET A 63 4.61 -14.74 -10.36
CA MET A 63 5.66 -14.03 -11.09
C MET A 63 7.05 -14.36 -10.55
N ASP A 64 8.05 -14.33 -11.42
CA ASP A 64 9.44 -14.50 -11.01
C ASP A 64 9.97 -13.21 -10.38
N THR A 65 10.80 -13.39 -9.36
CA THR A 65 11.42 -12.30 -8.58
C THR A 65 12.92 -12.27 -8.83
N SER A 66 13.46 -11.07 -9.04
CA SER A 66 14.91 -10.83 -9.17
C SER A 66 15.37 -9.76 -8.18
N LEU A 67 16.62 -9.91 -7.68
CA LEU A 67 17.25 -8.91 -6.82
C LEU A 67 17.78 -7.75 -7.66
N LEU A 68 17.45 -6.53 -7.30
CA LEU A 68 18.01 -5.31 -7.89
C LEU A 68 19.16 -4.76 -7.03
N SER A 69 18.93 -4.63 -5.72
CA SER A 69 19.96 -4.17 -4.79
C SER A 69 19.72 -4.67 -3.37
N VAL A 70 20.73 -4.54 -2.51
CA VAL A 70 20.65 -4.85 -1.09
C VAL A 70 21.45 -3.82 -0.30
N SER A 71 20.88 -3.32 0.80
CA SER A 71 21.52 -2.43 1.75
C SER A 71 21.38 -2.94 3.18
N GLU A 72 22.22 -2.47 4.08
CA GLU A 72 22.15 -2.81 5.49
C GLU A 72 21.40 -1.71 6.24
N GLU A 73 20.32 -2.07 6.94
CA GLU A 73 19.53 -1.16 7.76
C GLU A 73 19.41 -1.70 9.18
N GLY A 74 20.23 -1.18 10.08
CA GLY A 74 20.24 -1.58 11.48
C GLY A 74 20.41 -3.10 11.68
N SER A 75 19.37 -3.79 12.14
CA SER A 75 19.38 -5.23 12.42
C SER A 75 18.90 -6.10 11.26
N VAL A 76 18.53 -5.52 10.13
CA VAL A 76 18.03 -6.21 8.94
C VAL A 76 18.79 -5.79 7.69
N TYR A 77 18.59 -6.53 6.61
CA TYR A 77 18.97 -6.11 5.26
C TYR A 77 17.70 -5.69 4.52
N LYS A 78 17.72 -4.52 3.91
CA LYS A 78 16.71 -4.08 2.95
C LYS A 78 17.08 -4.61 1.58
N ILE A 79 16.20 -5.34 0.95
CA ILE A 79 16.38 -5.87 -0.40
C ILE A 79 15.39 -5.15 -1.33
N HIS A 80 15.91 -4.59 -2.40
CA HIS A 80 15.12 -4.04 -3.49
C HIS A 80 14.97 -5.11 -4.56
N ILE A 81 13.75 -5.51 -4.86
CA ILE A 81 13.44 -6.64 -5.72
C ILE A 81 12.48 -6.23 -6.84
N LYS A 82 12.63 -6.88 -8.00
CA LYS A 82 11.67 -6.78 -9.09
C LYS A 82 10.81 -8.04 -9.14
N VAL A 83 9.48 -7.86 -9.16
CA VAL A 83 8.48 -8.94 -9.28
C VAL A 83 7.61 -8.62 -10.50
N GLY A 84 7.75 -9.37 -11.57
CA GLY A 84 7.15 -9.02 -12.86
C GLY A 84 7.66 -7.66 -13.37
N GLU A 85 6.77 -6.70 -13.56
CA GLU A 85 7.13 -5.32 -13.94
C GLU A 85 7.26 -4.36 -12.75
N GLY A 86 6.82 -4.77 -11.55
CA GLY A 86 6.86 -3.94 -10.33
C GLY A 86 8.17 -4.08 -9.55
N GLU A 87 8.56 -3.02 -8.85
CA GLU A 87 9.71 -2.97 -7.95
C GLU A 87 9.24 -2.76 -6.51
N TYR A 88 9.86 -3.48 -5.57
CA TYR A 88 9.41 -3.54 -4.17
C TYR A 88 10.59 -3.58 -3.22
N ASP A 89 10.43 -2.93 -2.06
CA ASP A 89 11.35 -3.06 -0.94
C ASP A 89 10.84 -4.12 0.04
N SER A 90 11.71 -5.05 0.37
CA SER A 90 11.46 -6.07 1.40
C SER A 90 12.65 -6.15 2.34
N TYR A 91 12.47 -6.77 3.50
CA TYR A 91 13.47 -6.79 4.56
C TYR A 91 13.74 -8.22 5.00
N VAL A 92 15.01 -8.55 5.25
CA VAL A 92 15.40 -9.88 5.73
C VAL A 92 16.33 -9.74 6.94
N THR A 93 16.10 -10.58 7.96
CA THR A 93 16.97 -10.60 9.13
C THR A 93 18.40 -11.03 8.75
N LYS A 94 19.41 -10.51 9.47
CA LYS A 94 20.82 -10.83 9.20
C LYS A 94 21.17 -12.31 9.31
N ASP A 95 20.36 -13.09 10.02
CA ASP A 95 20.50 -14.56 10.05
C ASP A 95 19.73 -15.27 8.91
N GLY A 96 19.03 -14.52 8.06
CA GLY A 96 18.27 -15.01 6.91
C GLY A 96 17.11 -15.93 7.26
N LYS A 97 16.51 -15.77 8.46
CA LYS A 97 15.39 -16.64 8.89
C LYS A 97 14.02 -16.02 8.71
N LEU A 98 13.92 -14.69 8.74
CA LEU A 98 12.66 -13.98 8.59
C LEU A 98 12.74 -13.03 7.40
N LEU A 99 11.69 -13.06 6.57
CA LEU A 99 11.46 -12.14 5.46
C LEU A 99 10.21 -11.32 5.78
N PHE A 100 10.30 -9.99 5.62
CA PHE A 100 9.20 -9.04 5.83
C PHE A 100 8.91 -8.35 4.51
N PRO A 101 7.65 -8.38 4.03
CA PRO A 101 7.27 -7.70 2.79
C PRO A 101 7.42 -6.19 2.84
N SER A 102 7.33 -5.60 4.05
CA SER A 102 7.49 -4.16 4.27
C SER A 102 7.91 -3.87 5.70
N ALA A 103 8.44 -2.67 5.97
CA ALA A 103 8.75 -2.18 7.30
C ALA A 103 8.25 -0.74 7.48
N TYR A 104 7.95 -0.37 8.73
CA TYR A 104 7.61 1.00 9.12
C TYR A 104 8.79 1.60 9.89
N VAL A 105 9.22 2.80 9.52
CA VAL A 105 10.19 3.57 10.30
C VAL A 105 9.47 4.12 11.53
N MET A 106 9.91 3.72 12.74
CA MET A 106 9.26 4.05 14.00
C MET A 106 9.90 5.25 14.73
N GLU A 107 11.04 5.73 14.25
CA GLU A 107 11.75 6.87 14.82
C GLU A 107 11.60 8.09 13.91
N GLU A 108 11.17 9.22 14.48
CA GLU A 108 11.30 10.52 13.81
C GLU A 108 12.79 10.88 13.81
N GLU A 109 13.41 10.94 12.64
CA GLU A 109 14.77 11.45 12.52
C GLU A 109 14.79 12.91 12.97
N THR A 110 15.36 13.15 14.16
CA THR A 110 15.79 14.49 14.55
C THR A 110 16.93 14.89 13.62
N ASN A 111 16.66 15.86 12.75
CA ASN A 111 17.58 16.42 11.78
C ASN A 111 18.91 16.85 12.43
N GLU A 112 19.99 16.09 12.23
CA GLU A 112 21.34 16.63 12.08
C GLU A 112 22.14 15.81 11.05
N ALA A 113 22.25 16.43 9.87
CA ALA A 113 23.26 16.30 8.83
C ALA A 113 23.79 14.92 8.44
N ALA A 114 23.25 14.35 7.35
CA ALA A 114 24.05 13.81 6.25
C ALA A 114 23.23 13.80 4.96
N SER A 115 23.56 14.70 4.08
CA SER A 115 23.10 14.91 2.72
C SER A 115 23.32 13.65 1.86
N SER A 116 22.28 12.97 1.55
CA SER A 116 21.87 12.29 0.31
C SER A 116 20.54 11.57 0.57
N GLY A 117 19.53 12.35 1.00
CA GLY A 117 18.15 11.93 1.08
C GLY A 117 17.52 12.14 -0.28
N GLU A 118 16.93 11.13 -0.86
CA GLU A 118 15.74 11.39 -1.63
C GLU A 118 14.72 11.90 -0.61
N GLU A 119 14.52 13.22 -0.60
CA GLU A 119 13.27 13.81 -0.13
C GLU A 119 12.16 12.97 -0.76
N ALA A 120 11.18 12.55 0.05
CA ALA A 120 9.91 12.13 -0.49
C ALA A 120 9.49 13.24 -1.44
N THR A 121 9.66 13.00 -2.74
CA THR A 121 9.21 13.94 -3.75
C THR A 121 7.77 14.23 -3.41
N PRO A 122 7.38 15.51 -3.29
CA PRO A 122 5.97 15.85 -3.18
C PRO A 122 5.28 15.07 -4.30
N VAL A 123 4.29 14.26 -3.97
CA VAL A 123 3.49 13.57 -4.97
C VAL A 123 2.95 14.68 -5.86
N GLU A 124 3.54 14.89 -7.03
CA GLU A 124 3.04 15.87 -8.01
C GLU A 124 1.73 15.31 -8.52
N VAL A 125 0.66 15.60 -7.80
CA VAL A 125 -0.69 15.26 -8.24
C VAL A 125 -1.05 16.20 -9.39
N THR A 126 -1.38 15.64 -10.54
CA THR A 126 -1.91 16.42 -11.67
C THR A 126 -3.08 17.27 -11.21
N LYS A 127 -3.06 18.57 -11.52
CA LYS A 127 -4.06 19.52 -11.04
C LYS A 127 -5.27 19.59 -11.95
N SER A 128 -6.45 19.83 -11.34
CA SER A 128 -7.73 20.02 -12.00
C SER A 128 -8.54 21.12 -11.31
N ASP A 129 -9.48 21.71 -12.02
CA ASP A 129 -10.48 22.63 -11.40
C ASP A 129 -11.52 21.83 -10.60
N PHE A 130 -11.72 20.56 -10.96
CA PHE A 130 -12.63 19.64 -10.31
C PHE A 130 -11.93 18.26 -10.22
N PRO A 131 -11.15 18.01 -9.17
CA PRO A 131 -10.39 16.77 -9.04
C PRO A 131 -11.28 15.52 -9.06
N ASP A 132 -10.81 14.51 -9.77
CA ASP A 132 -11.39 13.17 -9.82
C ASP A 132 -10.68 12.28 -8.77
N VAL A 133 -11.44 11.72 -7.82
CA VAL A 133 -10.92 10.96 -6.69
C VAL A 133 -11.63 9.62 -6.58
N LYS A 134 -10.91 8.54 -6.84
CA LYS A 134 -11.46 7.18 -6.80
C LYS A 134 -10.80 6.36 -5.71
N LEU A 135 -11.61 5.80 -4.83
CA LEU A 135 -11.19 4.85 -3.82
C LEU A 135 -11.65 3.44 -4.22
N PHE A 136 -10.73 2.60 -4.68
CA PHE A 136 -11.03 1.20 -5.00
C PHE A 136 -10.84 0.32 -3.76
N ILE A 137 -11.88 -0.44 -3.41
CA ILE A 137 -11.90 -1.29 -2.22
C ILE A 137 -12.51 -2.67 -2.48
N MET A 138 -12.35 -3.54 -1.51
CA MET A 138 -13.20 -4.69 -1.21
C MET A 138 -13.86 -4.40 0.13
N SER A 139 -15.18 -4.44 0.23
CA SER A 139 -15.94 -3.91 1.38
C SER A 139 -15.68 -4.62 2.71
N TYR A 140 -15.12 -5.84 2.68
CA TYR A 140 -14.69 -6.57 3.88
C TYR A 140 -13.17 -6.64 4.06
N CYS A 141 -12.37 -6.03 3.16
CA CYS A 141 -10.94 -5.94 3.34
C CYS A 141 -10.60 -5.05 4.56
N PRO A 142 -9.82 -5.52 5.55
CA PRO A 142 -9.50 -4.71 6.73
C PRO A 142 -8.84 -3.36 6.39
N TYR A 143 -7.99 -3.32 5.37
CA TYR A 143 -7.35 -2.09 4.91
C TYR A 143 -8.26 -1.26 3.97
N GLY A 144 -9.21 -1.90 3.28
CA GLY A 144 -10.29 -1.24 2.56
C GLY A 144 -11.18 -0.45 3.52
N LEU A 145 -11.65 -1.11 4.59
CA LEU A 145 -12.42 -0.49 5.67
C LEU A 145 -11.67 0.66 6.36
N GLN A 146 -10.35 0.53 6.53
CA GLN A 146 -9.51 1.62 7.01
C GLN A 146 -9.57 2.83 6.06
N ALA A 147 -9.46 2.57 4.76
CA ALA A 147 -9.49 3.63 3.76
C ALA A 147 -10.88 4.28 3.64
N GLU A 148 -11.97 3.52 3.77
CA GLU A 148 -13.33 4.06 3.81
C GLU A 148 -13.55 4.99 5.02
N LYS A 149 -13.02 4.62 6.20
CA LYS A 149 -13.06 5.49 7.40
C LYS A 149 -12.25 6.77 7.24
N MET A 150 -11.13 6.71 6.56
CA MET A 150 -10.35 7.89 6.19
C MET A 150 -11.08 8.75 5.15
N PHE A 151 -11.68 8.10 4.14
CA PHE A 151 -12.37 8.72 3.01
C PHE A 151 -13.62 9.49 3.45
N LEU A 152 -14.41 8.94 4.33
CA LEU A 152 -15.77 9.41 4.63
C LEU A 152 -15.82 10.88 5.13
N PRO A 153 -15.01 11.33 6.10
CA PRO A 153 -15.00 12.74 6.52
C PRO A 153 -14.58 13.70 5.39
N VAL A 154 -13.68 13.24 4.50
CA VAL A 154 -13.22 14.03 3.36
C VAL A 154 -14.28 14.08 2.26
N TYR A 155 -14.97 12.96 2.02
CA TYR A 155 -16.11 12.90 1.12
C TYR A 155 -17.21 13.89 1.55
N ASP A 156 -17.60 13.89 2.81
CA ASP A 156 -18.61 14.81 3.31
C ASP A 156 -18.22 16.28 3.16
N LEU A 157 -16.93 16.55 3.26
CA LEU A 157 -16.37 17.90 3.12
C LEU A 157 -16.26 18.35 1.66
N LEU A 158 -15.78 17.47 0.76
CA LEU A 158 -15.37 17.84 -0.59
C LEU A 158 -16.23 17.30 -1.73
N LYS A 159 -17.25 16.48 -1.49
CA LYS A 159 -18.08 15.86 -2.53
C LYS A 159 -18.73 16.84 -3.52
N ASN A 160 -18.98 18.09 -3.11
CA ASN A 160 -19.50 19.14 -3.98
C ASN A 160 -18.43 19.90 -4.76
N LYS A 161 -17.15 19.58 -4.53
CA LYS A 161 -15.97 20.23 -5.13
C LYS A 161 -15.13 19.27 -5.95
N THR A 162 -15.42 17.99 -5.88
CA THR A 162 -14.67 16.91 -6.50
C THR A 162 -15.61 15.89 -7.09
N ASP A 163 -15.15 15.12 -8.09
CA ASP A 163 -15.80 13.87 -8.50
C ASP A 163 -15.16 12.73 -7.69
N MET A 164 -15.74 12.46 -6.51
CA MET A 164 -15.17 11.45 -5.64
C MET A 164 -16.18 10.35 -5.27
N GLY A 165 -15.66 9.11 -5.27
CA GLY A 165 -16.50 7.95 -4.96
C GLY A 165 -15.72 6.71 -4.59
N VAL A 166 -16.48 5.71 -4.10
CA VAL A 166 -16.00 4.37 -3.83
C VAL A 166 -16.25 3.49 -5.05
N TYR A 167 -15.25 2.74 -5.44
CA TYR A 167 -15.22 1.80 -6.55
C TYR A 167 -14.75 0.45 -6.04
N PHE A 168 -14.94 -0.61 -6.82
CA PHE A 168 -14.64 -1.96 -6.34
C PHE A 168 -13.55 -2.60 -7.19
N VAL A 169 -12.66 -3.32 -6.49
CA VAL A 169 -11.70 -4.20 -7.13
C VAL A 169 -12.44 -5.30 -7.89
N ASP A 170 -11.93 -5.71 -9.03
CA ASP A 170 -12.60 -6.60 -9.99
C ASP A 170 -12.63 -8.08 -9.57
N TYR A 171 -12.29 -8.39 -8.32
CA TYR A 171 -12.39 -9.73 -7.74
C TYR A 171 -12.74 -9.69 -6.23
N ILE A 172 -13.19 -10.82 -5.71
CA ILE A 172 -13.71 -11.01 -4.35
C ILE A 172 -12.76 -11.89 -3.54
N MET A 173 -12.55 -11.56 -2.27
CA MET A 173 -11.74 -12.33 -1.32
C MET A 173 -12.51 -12.76 -0.05
N HIS A 174 -13.65 -12.14 0.26
CA HIS A 174 -14.36 -12.33 1.53
C HIS A 174 -15.74 -12.96 1.31
N GLU A 175 -15.83 -13.95 0.42
CA GLU A 175 -17.03 -14.72 0.14
C GLU A 175 -18.21 -13.89 -0.42
N LYS A 176 -19.42 -14.51 -0.42
CA LYS A 176 -20.62 -13.90 -0.98
C LYS A 176 -21.05 -12.61 -0.26
N GLN A 177 -20.75 -12.49 1.03
CA GLN A 177 -21.09 -11.28 1.79
C GLN A 177 -20.45 -10.02 1.22
N GLU A 178 -19.24 -10.15 0.65
CA GLU A 178 -18.55 -9.02 0.01
C GLU A 178 -19.25 -8.60 -1.29
N ILE A 179 -19.78 -9.55 -2.06
CA ILE A 179 -20.59 -9.25 -3.25
C ILE A 179 -21.81 -8.45 -2.85
N ASP A 180 -22.54 -8.95 -1.85
CA ASP A 180 -23.79 -8.34 -1.39
C ASP A 180 -23.55 -6.91 -0.88
N GLU A 181 -22.44 -6.69 -0.15
CA GLU A 181 -22.08 -5.39 0.37
C GLU A 181 -21.52 -4.44 -0.70
N ASN A 182 -20.67 -4.92 -1.61
CA ASN A 182 -20.19 -4.12 -2.74
C ASN A 182 -21.38 -3.61 -3.58
N LEU A 183 -22.41 -4.46 -3.83
CA LEU A 183 -23.63 -4.07 -4.52
C LEU A 183 -24.44 -3.04 -3.71
N ASN A 184 -24.53 -3.18 -2.39
CA ASN A 184 -25.20 -2.20 -1.54
C ASN A 184 -24.54 -0.83 -1.68
N GLN A 185 -23.23 -0.75 -1.49
CA GLN A 185 -22.49 0.50 -1.57
C GLN A 185 -22.57 1.11 -2.98
N TYR A 186 -22.37 0.32 -4.02
CA TYR A 186 -22.48 0.75 -5.41
C TYR A 186 -23.85 1.36 -5.72
N CYS A 187 -24.92 0.66 -5.36
CA CYS A 187 -26.27 1.08 -5.66
C CYS A 187 -26.73 2.26 -4.80
N ILE A 188 -26.30 2.33 -3.54
CA ILE A 188 -26.63 3.47 -2.68
C ILE A 188 -25.91 4.71 -3.18
N GLN A 189 -24.60 4.60 -3.46
CA GLN A 189 -23.82 5.72 -4.00
C GLN A 189 -24.40 6.23 -5.33
N GLY A 190 -24.79 5.32 -6.25
CA GLY A 190 -25.25 5.69 -7.58
C GLY A 190 -26.72 6.20 -7.63
N GLU A 191 -27.60 5.70 -6.78
CA GLU A 191 -29.03 5.98 -6.88
C GLU A 191 -29.68 6.63 -5.65
N GLN A 192 -28.95 6.69 -4.52
CA GLN A 192 -29.40 7.27 -3.26
C GLN A 192 -28.23 7.98 -2.55
N GLU A 193 -27.48 8.78 -3.31
CA GLU A 193 -26.23 9.42 -2.87
C GLU A 193 -26.38 10.14 -1.52
N GLU A 194 -27.51 10.77 -1.25
CA GLU A 194 -27.79 11.46 0.02
C GLU A 194 -27.85 10.52 1.23
N LYS A 195 -27.93 9.20 1.01
CA LYS A 195 -27.91 8.17 2.05
C LYS A 195 -26.52 7.53 2.20
N PHE A 196 -25.64 7.70 1.20
CA PHE A 196 -24.38 6.97 1.10
C PHE A 196 -23.47 7.19 2.31
N SER A 197 -23.25 8.44 2.69
CA SER A 197 -22.39 8.78 3.83
C SER A 197 -22.91 8.19 5.15
N SER A 198 -24.20 8.28 5.41
CA SER A 198 -24.82 7.71 6.61
C SER A 198 -24.77 6.18 6.61
N TYR A 199 -24.97 5.56 5.45
CA TYR A 199 -24.88 4.11 5.30
C TYR A 199 -23.46 3.60 5.53
N LEU A 200 -22.51 4.17 4.80
CA LEU A 200 -21.11 3.77 4.87
C LEU A 200 -20.53 3.98 6.28
N GLY A 201 -20.83 5.14 6.91
CA GLY A 201 -20.40 5.43 8.27
C GLY A 201 -20.91 4.44 9.31
N CYS A 202 -22.16 3.95 9.15
CA CYS A 202 -22.69 2.86 9.97
C CYS A 202 -21.97 1.53 9.68
N PHE A 203 -21.81 1.18 8.39
CA PHE A 203 -21.25 -0.11 7.98
C PHE A 203 -19.82 -0.30 8.44
N VAL A 204 -18.93 0.67 8.24
CA VAL A 204 -17.51 0.57 8.66
C VAL A 204 -17.35 0.41 10.16
N LEU A 205 -18.36 0.80 10.96
CA LEU A 205 -18.34 0.69 12.42
C LEU A 205 -18.98 -0.62 12.93
N SER A 206 -20.07 -1.08 12.31
CA SER A 206 -20.85 -2.21 12.81
C SER A 206 -20.68 -3.50 12.02
N GLY A 207 -20.42 -3.41 10.71
CA GLY A 207 -20.44 -4.55 9.80
C GLY A 207 -21.83 -5.12 9.53
N ASP A 208 -22.89 -4.49 10.05
CA ASP A 208 -24.30 -4.93 9.90
C ASP A 208 -25.01 -4.12 8.82
N SER A 209 -24.92 -4.60 7.57
CA SER A 209 -25.58 -3.98 6.43
C SER A 209 -27.07 -3.82 6.63
N GLY A 210 -27.76 -4.80 7.23
CA GLY A 210 -29.21 -4.77 7.45
C GLY A 210 -29.66 -3.66 8.41
N GLN A 211 -28.92 -3.49 9.51
CA GLN A 211 -29.09 -2.40 10.45
C GLN A 211 -28.81 -1.05 9.78
N CYS A 212 -27.69 -0.95 9.04
CA CYS A 212 -27.24 0.30 8.42
C CYS A 212 -28.16 0.78 7.30
N LEU A 213 -28.73 -0.11 6.48
CA LEU A 213 -29.77 0.22 5.52
C LEU A 213 -30.98 0.88 6.18
N SER A 214 -31.37 0.34 7.33
CA SER A 214 -32.53 0.87 8.07
C SER A 214 -32.21 2.21 8.74
N GLN A 215 -31.03 2.34 9.34
CA GLN A 215 -30.57 3.55 10.02
C GLN A 215 -30.36 4.72 9.05
N ALA A 216 -29.79 4.48 7.89
CA ALA A 216 -29.60 5.49 6.85
C ALA A 216 -30.91 5.85 6.09
N GLY A 217 -31.96 5.09 6.31
CA GLY A 217 -33.22 5.29 5.61
C GLY A 217 -33.13 5.01 4.11
N VAL A 218 -32.39 3.98 3.74
CA VAL A 218 -32.24 3.53 2.35
C VAL A 218 -33.56 2.92 1.86
N ASP A 219 -33.98 3.32 0.66
CA ASP A 219 -35.13 2.70 -0.03
C ASP A 219 -34.67 1.30 -0.52
N LYS A 220 -35.15 0.28 0.22
CA LYS A 220 -34.78 -1.12 -0.06
C LYS A 220 -35.33 -1.63 -1.41
N ALA A 221 -36.44 -1.06 -1.91
CA ALA A 221 -36.98 -1.45 -3.20
C ALA A 221 -36.10 -0.91 -4.35
N LYS A 222 -35.65 0.34 -4.27
CA LYS A 222 -34.69 0.91 -5.20
C LYS A 222 -33.37 0.15 -5.16
N LEU A 223 -32.84 -0.12 -3.97
CA LEU A 223 -31.62 -0.89 -3.78
C LEU A 223 -31.71 -2.27 -4.44
N ALA A 224 -32.74 -3.04 -4.16
CA ALA A 224 -32.96 -4.36 -4.75
C ALA A 224 -33.09 -4.31 -6.27
N SER A 225 -33.81 -3.28 -6.80
CA SER A 225 -33.89 -3.07 -8.25
C SER A 225 -32.56 -2.77 -8.90
N CYS A 226 -31.75 -1.89 -8.29
CA CYS A 226 -30.40 -1.57 -8.75
C CYS A 226 -29.52 -2.82 -8.71
N ALA A 227 -29.43 -3.51 -7.58
CA ALA A 227 -28.61 -4.71 -7.44
C ALA A 227 -28.97 -5.79 -8.47
N SER A 228 -30.29 -6.00 -8.73
CA SER A 228 -30.73 -6.95 -9.75
C SER A 228 -30.32 -6.54 -11.17
N ARG A 229 -30.40 -5.26 -11.52
CA ARG A 229 -29.95 -4.77 -12.84
C ARG A 229 -28.44 -4.91 -12.99
N THR A 230 -27.69 -4.56 -11.97
CA THR A 230 -26.24 -4.66 -11.94
C THR A 230 -25.79 -6.12 -12.07
N ASP A 231 -26.45 -7.04 -11.35
CA ASP A 231 -26.17 -8.47 -11.52
C ASP A 231 -26.48 -8.97 -12.95
N GLN A 232 -27.63 -8.54 -13.53
CA GLN A 232 -27.98 -8.91 -14.90
C GLN A 232 -26.97 -8.39 -15.93
N GLU A 233 -26.44 -7.19 -15.72
CA GLU A 233 -25.48 -6.55 -16.62
C GLU A 233 -24.10 -7.23 -16.55
N TYR A 234 -23.62 -7.50 -15.34
CA TYR A 234 -22.24 -8.00 -15.13
C TYR A 234 -22.17 -9.50 -14.84
N GLY A 235 -23.30 -10.18 -14.65
CA GLY A 235 -23.36 -11.62 -14.37
C GLY A 235 -22.74 -12.01 -13.03
N ILE A 236 -22.85 -11.16 -12.01
CA ILE A 236 -22.06 -11.22 -10.77
C ILE A 236 -22.24 -12.55 -10.04
N TYR A 237 -23.49 -12.94 -9.77
CA TYR A 237 -23.73 -14.18 -9.05
C TYR A 237 -23.46 -15.41 -9.92
N SER A 238 -23.65 -15.34 -11.24
CA SER A 238 -23.29 -16.45 -12.14
C SER A 238 -21.79 -16.66 -12.21
N LEU A 239 -20.97 -15.59 -12.18
CA LEU A 239 -19.51 -15.66 -12.10
C LEU A 239 -19.04 -16.20 -10.75
N TYR A 240 -19.77 -15.88 -9.66
CA TYR A 240 -19.48 -16.44 -8.34
C TYR A 240 -19.77 -17.93 -8.25
N ASP A 241 -20.89 -18.38 -8.83
CA ASP A 241 -21.30 -19.79 -8.77
C ASP A 241 -20.46 -20.68 -9.70
N ASP A 242 -19.96 -20.15 -10.81
CA ASP A 242 -19.10 -20.87 -11.76
C ASP A 242 -17.62 -20.70 -11.44
N LYS A 243 -17.09 -21.63 -10.63
CA LYS A 243 -15.66 -21.62 -10.24
C LYS A 243 -14.67 -21.72 -11.40
N SER A 244 -15.11 -22.12 -12.60
CA SER A 244 -14.24 -22.16 -13.77
C SER A 244 -13.89 -20.76 -14.30
N THR A 245 -14.69 -19.73 -13.90
CA THR A 245 -14.46 -18.32 -14.25
C THR A 245 -13.57 -17.56 -13.26
N TRP A 246 -13.24 -18.18 -12.13
CA TRP A 246 -12.50 -17.53 -11.05
C TRP A 246 -11.06 -17.22 -11.47
N LEU A 247 -10.58 -16.02 -11.16
CA LEU A 247 -9.21 -15.62 -11.41
C LEU A 247 -8.24 -16.53 -10.66
N SER A 248 -7.25 -17.05 -11.38
CA SER A 248 -6.29 -18.04 -10.84
C SER A 248 -6.96 -19.24 -10.15
N GLY A 249 -8.22 -19.55 -10.49
CA GLY A 249 -9.00 -20.62 -9.87
C GLY A 249 -9.40 -20.37 -8.41
N THR A 250 -9.19 -19.18 -7.89
CA THR A 250 -9.35 -18.86 -6.45
C THR A 250 -10.29 -17.69 -6.20
N TYR A 251 -10.26 -16.65 -7.04
CA TYR A 251 -10.95 -15.40 -6.78
C TYR A 251 -12.13 -15.18 -7.71
N PRO A 252 -13.37 -15.15 -7.19
CA PRO A 252 -14.55 -14.81 -7.98
C PRO A 252 -14.42 -13.41 -8.56
N GLN A 253 -14.86 -13.22 -9.80
CA GLN A 253 -14.80 -11.91 -10.46
C GLN A 253 -15.97 -11.01 -10.03
N PHE A 254 -15.69 -9.70 -9.88
CA PHE A 254 -16.68 -8.66 -9.61
C PHE A 254 -16.49 -7.50 -10.61
N LYS A 255 -17.14 -7.57 -11.76
CA LYS A 255 -16.81 -6.78 -12.95
C LYS A 255 -17.41 -5.37 -13.02
N VAL A 256 -18.03 -4.89 -11.96
CA VAL A 256 -18.78 -3.61 -11.97
C VAL A 256 -17.89 -2.41 -12.38
N ASN A 257 -16.60 -2.44 -12.00
CA ASN A 257 -15.65 -1.38 -12.32
C ASN A 257 -14.42 -1.90 -13.09
N SER A 258 -14.55 -3.01 -13.85
CA SER A 258 -13.40 -3.64 -14.53
C SER A 258 -12.66 -2.71 -15.47
N ASP A 259 -13.38 -1.87 -16.24
CA ASP A 259 -12.75 -0.93 -17.16
C ASP A 259 -11.85 0.08 -16.43
N LEU A 260 -12.28 0.55 -15.25
CA LEU A 260 -11.49 1.46 -14.41
C LEU A 260 -10.33 0.72 -13.72
N ASN A 261 -10.54 -0.53 -13.30
CA ASN A 261 -9.48 -1.37 -12.75
C ASN A 261 -8.36 -1.57 -13.79
N GLU A 262 -8.73 -1.88 -15.04
CA GLU A 262 -7.77 -2.00 -16.13
C GLU A 262 -7.10 -0.66 -16.45
N GLN A 263 -7.88 0.42 -16.57
CA GLN A 263 -7.39 1.76 -16.92
C GLN A 263 -6.32 2.24 -15.94
N TYR A 264 -6.51 2.02 -14.65
CA TYR A 264 -5.62 2.51 -13.59
C TYR A 264 -4.67 1.44 -13.06
N GLY A 265 -4.73 0.21 -13.57
CA GLY A 265 -3.88 -0.89 -13.10
C GLY A 265 -4.15 -1.26 -11.63
N VAL A 266 -5.42 -1.23 -11.21
CA VAL A 266 -5.83 -1.58 -9.84
C VAL A 266 -5.58 -3.06 -9.59
N GLN A 267 -4.78 -3.38 -8.57
CA GLN A 267 -4.42 -4.76 -8.24
C GLN A 267 -4.95 -5.23 -6.88
N GLY A 268 -5.47 -4.33 -6.06
CA GLY A 268 -5.94 -4.68 -4.72
C GLY A 268 -6.62 -3.56 -3.96
N SER A 269 -7.07 -3.90 -2.76
CA SER A 269 -7.80 -3.02 -1.84
C SER A 269 -6.94 -2.61 -0.64
N PRO A 270 -6.85 -1.30 -0.30
CA PRO A 270 -7.36 -0.18 -1.07
C PRO A 270 -6.37 0.29 -2.15
N THR A 271 -6.88 0.81 -3.26
CA THR A 271 -6.12 1.62 -4.23
C THR A 271 -6.79 2.99 -4.33
N ILE A 272 -6.01 4.05 -4.27
CA ILE A 272 -6.50 5.43 -4.37
C ILE A 272 -5.97 6.05 -5.66
N VAL A 273 -6.86 6.63 -6.45
CA VAL A 273 -6.53 7.33 -7.69
C VAL A 273 -7.01 8.76 -7.59
N ILE A 274 -6.13 9.73 -7.86
CA ILE A 274 -6.47 11.16 -7.91
C ILE A 274 -6.02 11.71 -9.26
N ASN A 275 -6.95 12.28 -10.02
CA ASN A 275 -6.71 12.82 -11.36
C ASN A 275 -5.96 11.84 -12.29
N GLY A 276 -6.26 10.54 -12.17
CA GLY A 276 -5.69 9.49 -13.01
C GLY A 276 -4.40 8.85 -12.48
N GLU A 277 -3.86 9.32 -11.37
CA GLU A 277 -2.60 8.81 -10.79
C GLU A 277 -2.87 8.03 -9.51
N ILE A 278 -2.19 6.87 -9.34
CA ILE A 278 -2.25 6.09 -8.10
C ILE A 278 -1.46 6.81 -7.01
N ILE A 279 -2.13 7.07 -5.89
CA ILE A 279 -1.56 7.81 -4.77
C ILE A 279 -1.46 6.93 -3.53
N ASN A 280 -0.30 6.97 -2.89
CA ASN A 280 -0.12 6.34 -1.58
C ASN A 280 -0.40 7.36 -0.47
N VAL A 281 -1.39 7.07 0.37
CA VAL A 281 -1.74 7.90 1.53
C VAL A 281 -1.19 7.27 2.81
N ASN A 282 -0.16 7.89 3.38
CA ASN A 282 0.45 7.44 4.63
C ASN A 282 0.85 8.67 5.50
N PRO A 283 0.36 8.82 6.73
CA PRO A 283 -0.63 7.95 7.39
C PRO A 283 -2.02 8.04 6.72
N ARG A 284 -2.83 6.99 6.87
CA ARG A 284 -4.23 6.96 6.41
C ARG A 284 -5.12 7.70 7.40
N SER A 285 -4.94 9.00 7.48
CA SER A 285 -5.76 9.92 8.27
C SER A 285 -6.60 10.82 7.37
N PRO A 286 -7.80 11.26 7.81
CA PRO A 286 -8.62 12.18 7.05
C PRO A 286 -7.91 13.47 6.67
N GLU A 287 -7.13 14.06 7.59
CA GLU A 287 -6.40 15.30 7.33
C GLU A 287 -5.35 15.12 6.23
N ASN A 288 -4.56 14.04 6.28
CA ASN A 288 -3.55 13.77 5.27
C ASN A 288 -4.19 13.54 3.90
N PHE A 289 -5.26 12.75 3.83
CA PHE A 289 -5.98 12.49 2.58
C PHE A 289 -6.59 13.76 2.00
N LYS A 290 -7.26 14.59 2.83
CA LYS A 290 -7.77 15.90 2.43
C LYS A 290 -6.65 16.79 1.85
N ASN A 291 -5.50 16.85 2.52
CA ASN A 291 -4.39 17.70 2.09
C ASN A 291 -3.84 17.29 0.73
N ILE A 292 -3.77 15.99 0.44
CA ILE A 292 -3.36 15.48 -0.87
C ILE A 292 -4.38 15.88 -1.95
N ILE A 293 -5.68 15.70 -1.69
CA ILE A 293 -6.74 16.12 -2.62
C ILE A 293 -6.70 17.63 -2.84
N CYS A 294 -6.47 18.41 -1.78
CA CYS A 294 -6.40 19.85 -1.88
C CYS A 294 -5.22 20.35 -2.74
N GLN A 295 -4.13 19.59 -2.82
CA GLN A 295 -3.03 19.88 -3.75
C GLN A 295 -3.39 19.57 -5.21
N ALA A 296 -4.39 18.72 -5.46
CA ALA A 296 -4.87 18.38 -6.79
C ALA A 296 -5.78 19.44 -7.42
N PHE A 297 -6.15 20.49 -6.70
CA PHE A 297 -6.87 21.64 -7.28
C PHE A 297 -5.93 22.63 -7.93
N ASN A 298 -6.37 23.24 -9.06
CA ASN A 298 -5.75 24.44 -9.59
C ASN A 298 -5.88 25.63 -8.60
N SER A 299 -7.04 25.74 -7.94
CA SER A 299 -7.33 26.68 -6.86
C SER A 299 -8.07 25.95 -5.75
N ALA A 300 -7.39 25.73 -4.61
CA ALA A 300 -7.97 25.05 -3.47
C ALA A 300 -9.21 25.79 -2.94
N PRO A 301 -10.36 25.11 -2.76
CA PRO A 301 -11.57 25.71 -2.20
C PRO A 301 -11.44 25.98 -0.69
N GLU A 302 -12.38 26.76 -0.13
CA GLU A 302 -12.36 27.13 1.29
C GLU A 302 -12.43 25.90 2.22
N GLU A 303 -13.08 24.85 1.80
CA GLU A 303 -13.17 23.57 2.51
C GLU A 303 -11.80 22.96 2.81
N CYS A 304 -10.80 23.22 1.99
CA CYS A 304 -9.43 22.76 2.19
C CYS A 304 -8.76 23.32 3.45
N PHE A 305 -9.24 24.44 3.97
CA PHE A 305 -8.73 25.05 5.21
C PHE A 305 -9.37 24.49 6.48
N GLN A 306 -10.38 23.62 6.35
CA GLN A 306 -10.95 22.94 7.50
C GLN A 306 -9.99 21.85 8.00
N ILE A 307 -9.83 21.75 9.30
CA ILE A 307 -8.97 20.74 9.94
C ILE A 307 -9.80 19.49 10.23
N LEU A 308 -9.33 18.36 9.72
CA LEU A 308 -9.87 17.02 10.01
C LEU A 308 -8.96 16.29 11.00
N SER A 309 -9.33 15.05 11.37
CA SER A 309 -8.51 14.24 12.25
C SER A 309 -7.18 13.84 11.61
N ASN A 310 -6.07 14.04 12.33
CA ASN A 310 -4.74 13.52 11.97
C ASN A 310 -4.53 12.06 12.41
N GLU A 311 -5.43 11.51 13.21
CA GLU A 311 -5.32 10.13 13.66
C GLU A 311 -5.55 9.17 12.48
N ALA A 312 -4.66 8.20 12.33
CA ALA A 312 -4.84 7.15 11.33
C ALA A 312 -6.10 6.34 11.65
N ALA A 313 -6.93 6.10 10.64
CA ALA A 313 -8.10 5.26 10.78
C ALA A 313 -7.71 3.84 11.21
N SER A 314 -8.50 3.20 12.07
CA SER A 314 -8.29 1.82 12.49
C SER A 314 -8.56 0.84 11.34
N THR A 315 -7.87 -0.29 11.30
CA THR A 315 -8.14 -1.38 10.35
C THR A 315 -9.39 -2.18 10.75
N GLY A 316 -10.03 -2.81 9.78
CA GLY A 316 -11.19 -3.68 9.99
C GLY A 316 -12.46 -2.92 10.39
N ILE A 317 -13.48 -3.68 10.78
CA ILE A 317 -14.76 -3.16 11.27
C ILE A 317 -14.58 -2.59 12.69
N GLY A 318 -15.30 -1.51 12.97
CA GLY A 318 -15.19 -0.83 14.27
C GLY A 318 -13.97 0.07 14.40
N GLY A 319 -13.78 0.69 15.56
CA GLY A 319 -12.79 1.73 15.78
C GLY A 319 -13.00 2.88 14.78
N GLY A 320 -13.11 4.08 15.14
CA GLY A 320 -13.29 5.18 14.16
C GLY A 320 -12.02 6.01 14.08
N THR A 321 -11.92 6.86 13.07
CA THR A 321 -11.41 8.18 13.34
C THR A 321 -12.44 8.75 14.29
N SER A 322 -12.06 9.07 15.53
CA SER A 322 -12.93 9.82 16.41
C SER A 322 -13.36 11.06 15.64
N ALA A 323 -14.57 11.07 15.12
CA ALA A 323 -15.21 12.31 14.78
C ALA A 323 -15.28 13.03 16.12
N SER A 324 -14.27 13.82 16.42
CA SER A 324 -14.31 14.75 17.53
C SER A 324 -15.52 15.62 17.22
N SER A 325 -16.60 15.37 17.97
CA SER A 325 -17.66 16.32 18.14
C SER A 325 -17.00 17.68 18.40
N ALA A 326 -16.89 18.47 17.35
CA ALA A 326 -16.66 19.87 17.51
C ALA A 326 -17.94 20.42 18.13
N GLY A 327 -17.84 20.86 19.34
CA GLY A 327 -18.76 21.79 19.86
C GLY A 327 -19.51 21.47 21.12
N GLU A 328 -19.13 21.97 22.15
CA GLU A 328 -19.96 22.89 22.95
C GLU A 328 -19.16 24.14 23.24
#